data_adb35e82acff30745a9cbf6322b2d913
#
_entry.id   adb35e82acff30745a9cbf6322b2d913
#
_cell.length_a   1.000
_cell.length_b   1.000
_cell.length_c   1.000
_cell.angle_alpha   90.00
_cell.angle_beta   90.00
_cell.angle_gamma   90.00
#
_symmetry.space_group_name_H-M   'P 1'
#
loop_
_entity.id
_entity.type
_entity.pdbx_description
1 polymer ?
#
loop_
_entity_poly.entity_id
_entity_poly.type
_entity_poly.pdbx_seq_one_letter_code
_entity_poly.pdbx_strand_id
1 'polypeptide(L)'
;MQPSDRPSAPQYDERLTAPGPWWLIAALLGLSGGLVALPLGVVPMLGGIIAAGALAAIGVSSYGSARVRVVAGSLGAGEARIPVEALGEPEVLDAEEARAWRTYKADPRAFMVLRGYIPGAVRVEVTDPADPTPYVYLSTRDPEGLAAAIRQARTAVVDD
;
A
#
# COMPACT_ATOMS: atom_id res chain seq x y z
N MET A 1 12.38 -18.09 -34.38
CA MET A 1 11.10 -17.46 -34.06
C MET A 1 11.08 -17.30 -32.56
N GLN A 2 11.50 -16.12 -32.06
CA GLN A 2 11.58 -15.85 -30.62
C GLN A 2 10.15 -15.66 -30.08
N PRO A 3 9.81 -16.27 -28.93
CA PRO A 3 8.56 -15.93 -28.24
C PRO A 3 8.64 -14.48 -27.84
N SER A 4 7.67 -13.69 -28.26
CA SER A 4 7.55 -12.27 -27.98
C SER A 4 7.59 -12.02 -26.46
N ASP A 5 8.63 -11.34 -26.05
CA ASP A 5 8.83 -10.74 -24.72
C ASP A 5 7.80 -9.61 -24.51
N ARG A 6 6.50 -9.97 -24.54
CA ARG A 6 5.46 -9.05 -24.10
C ARG A 6 5.46 -9.06 -22.58
N PRO A 7 5.69 -7.94 -21.93
CA PRO A 7 5.53 -7.88 -20.49
C PRO A 7 4.13 -8.38 -20.15
N SER A 8 4.06 -9.42 -19.34
CA SER A 8 2.79 -10.01 -18.90
C SER A 8 1.94 -8.90 -18.28
N ALA A 9 0.74 -8.72 -18.80
CA ALA A 9 -0.17 -7.72 -18.24
C ALA A 9 -0.40 -8.03 -16.75
N PRO A 10 -0.43 -7.03 -15.87
CA PRO A 10 -0.68 -7.26 -14.45
C PRO A 10 -2.06 -7.89 -14.29
N GLN A 11 -2.13 -8.99 -13.55
CA GLN A 11 -3.38 -9.65 -13.18
C GLN A 11 -4.17 -8.80 -12.17
N TYR A 12 -3.44 -8.02 -11.38
CA TYR A 12 -3.99 -7.06 -10.43
C TYR A 12 -3.02 -5.88 -10.27
N ASP A 13 -3.54 -4.67 -10.22
CA ASP A 13 -2.74 -3.46 -10.00
C ASP A 13 -3.58 -2.39 -9.29
N GLU A 14 -3.31 -2.17 -8.02
CA GLU A 14 -3.97 -1.15 -7.21
C GLU A 14 -2.95 -0.15 -6.67
N ARG A 15 -3.25 1.13 -6.84
CA ARG A 15 -2.53 2.23 -6.21
C ARG A 15 -3.31 2.72 -4.99
N LEU A 16 -2.69 2.64 -3.82
CA LEU A 16 -3.30 3.03 -2.55
C LEU A 16 -3.14 4.54 -2.35
N THR A 17 -3.90 5.34 -3.14
CA THR A 17 -3.86 6.81 -3.07
C THR A 17 -4.47 7.33 -1.77
N ALA A 18 -3.88 8.40 -1.22
CA ALA A 18 -4.41 9.07 -0.05
C ALA A 18 -5.80 9.69 -0.33
N PRO A 19 -6.72 9.65 0.65
CA PRO A 19 -8.06 10.24 0.51
C PRO A 19 -8.01 11.75 0.29
N GLY A 20 -9.01 12.29 -0.45
CA GLY A 20 -9.14 13.72 -0.72
C GLY A 20 -9.05 14.64 0.51
N PRO A 21 -9.68 14.31 1.66
CA PRO A 21 -9.58 15.10 2.89
C PRO A 21 -8.15 15.36 3.40
N TRP A 22 -7.20 14.47 3.08
CA TRP A 22 -5.80 14.65 3.48
C TRP A 22 -5.12 15.83 2.77
N TRP A 23 -5.55 16.15 1.56
CA TRP A 23 -5.10 17.33 0.82
C TRP A 23 -5.62 18.63 1.45
N LEU A 24 -6.82 18.59 2.04
CA LEU A 24 -7.34 19.71 2.82
C LEU A 24 -6.46 19.95 4.08
N ILE A 25 -6.06 18.88 4.78
CA ILE A 25 -5.16 18.96 5.91
C ILE A 25 -3.81 19.58 5.48
N ALA A 26 -3.27 19.15 4.35
CA ALA A 26 -2.04 19.73 3.80
C ALA A 26 -2.17 21.22 3.51
N ALA A 27 -3.29 21.66 2.94
CA ALA A 27 -3.58 23.08 2.69
C ALA A 27 -3.69 23.89 3.99
N LEU A 28 -4.36 23.34 5.02
CA LEU A 28 -4.48 23.98 6.34
C LEU A 28 -3.12 24.09 7.04
N LEU A 29 -2.25 23.09 6.90
CA LEU A 29 -0.89 23.14 7.43
C LEU A 29 -0.05 24.22 6.71
N GLY A 30 -0.20 24.34 5.40
CA GLY A 30 0.43 25.44 4.65
C GLY A 30 -0.03 26.81 5.15
N LEU A 31 -1.35 27.00 5.29
CA LEU A 31 -1.91 28.24 5.81
C LEU A 31 -1.42 28.57 7.24
N SER A 32 -1.34 27.53 8.10
CA SER A 32 -0.81 27.68 9.46
C SER A 32 0.65 28.13 9.46
N GLY A 33 1.49 27.58 8.56
CA GLY A 33 2.87 27.99 8.39
C GLY A 33 3.01 29.47 8.01
N GLY A 34 2.11 29.96 7.15
CA GLY A 34 2.02 31.38 6.82
C GLY A 34 1.61 32.25 8.00
N LEU A 35 0.64 31.79 8.78
CA LEU A 35 0.15 32.53 9.96
C LEU A 35 1.25 32.69 11.03
N VAL A 36 2.06 31.67 11.25
CA VAL A 36 3.22 31.70 12.15
C VAL A 36 4.27 32.72 11.67
N ALA A 37 4.48 32.82 10.36
CA ALA A 37 5.45 33.73 9.77
C ALA A 37 4.91 35.18 9.56
N LEU A 38 3.58 35.37 9.70
CA LEU A 38 2.94 36.69 9.49
C LEU A 38 3.55 37.86 10.26
N PRO A 39 3.94 37.72 11.56
CA PRO A 39 4.57 38.82 12.30
C PRO A 39 5.90 39.30 11.72
N LEU A 40 6.55 38.48 10.88
CA LEU A 40 7.83 38.82 10.23
C LEU A 40 7.64 39.60 8.91
N GLY A 41 6.39 39.73 8.45
CA GLY A 41 6.03 40.42 7.21
C GLY A 41 5.46 39.52 6.14
N VAL A 42 5.02 40.13 5.03
CA VAL A 42 4.32 39.42 3.94
C VAL A 42 5.22 38.39 3.22
N VAL A 43 6.49 38.73 3.01
CA VAL A 43 7.43 37.84 2.31
C VAL A 43 7.69 36.55 3.11
N PRO A 44 8.04 36.62 4.41
CA PRO A 44 8.12 35.43 5.27
C PRO A 44 6.80 34.64 5.36
N MET A 45 5.66 35.33 5.41
CA MET A 45 4.34 34.68 5.42
C MET A 45 4.14 33.81 4.19
N LEU A 46 4.39 34.33 3.00
CA LEU A 46 4.29 33.57 1.76
C LEU A 46 5.28 32.39 1.72
N GLY A 47 6.52 32.63 2.20
CA GLY A 47 7.51 31.56 2.34
C GLY A 47 7.05 30.46 3.28
N GLY A 48 6.43 30.81 4.41
CA GLY A 48 5.85 29.86 5.37
C GLY A 48 4.73 29.01 4.78
N ILE A 49 3.80 29.63 4.01
CA ILE A 49 2.74 28.92 3.31
C ILE A 49 3.32 27.87 2.34
N ILE A 50 4.27 28.31 1.50
CA ILE A 50 4.87 27.45 0.48
C ILE A 50 5.65 26.30 1.15
N ALA A 51 6.51 26.59 2.11
CA ALA A 51 7.35 25.59 2.76
C ALA A 51 6.52 24.54 3.53
N ALA A 52 5.60 24.97 4.37
CA ALA A 52 4.75 24.06 5.15
C ALA A 52 3.78 23.28 4.25
N GLY A 53 3.19 23.95 3.24
CA GLY A 53 2.32 23.31 2.28
C GLY A 53 3.03 22.27 1.42
N ALA A 54 4.24 22.56 0.94
CA ALA A 54 5.05 21.62 0.18
C ALA A 54 5.45 20.40 1.00
N LEU A 55 5.92 20.58 2.24
CA LEU A 55 6.26 19.49 3.15
C LEU A 55 5.06 18.60 3.44
N ALA A 56 3.89 19.18 3.71
CA ALA A 56 2.66 18.44 3.94
C ALA A 56 2.22 17.67 2.69
N ALA A 57 2.29 18.29 1.50
CA ALA A 57 1.95 17.65 0.24
C ALA A 57 2.88 16.48 -0.09
N ILE A 58 4.19 16.62 0.17
CA ILE A 58 5.16 15.52 0.04
C ILE A 58 4.78 14.37 0.98
N GLY A 59 4.45 14.65 2.24
CA GLY A 59 4.02 13.65 3.21
C GLY A 59 2.77 12.90 2.75
N VAL A 60 1.72 13.60 2.32
CA VAL A 60 0.49 13.00 1.81
C VAL A 60 0.75 12.16 0.55
N SER A 61 1.57 12.66 -0.37
CA SER A 61 1.91 11.98 -1.62
C SER A 61 2.72 10.69 -1.34
N SER A 62 3.71 10.75 -0.46
CA SER A 62 4.53 9.59 -0.09
C SER A 62 3.70 8.51 0.60
N TYR A 63 2.79 8.91 1.50
CA TYR A 63 1.90 7.96 2.18
C TYR A 63 0.91 7.28 1.22
N GLY A 64 0.45 7.99 0.19
CA GLY A 64 -0.44 7.49 -0.86
C GLY A 64 0.27 6.84 -2.06
N SER A 65 1.58 6.56 -2.00
CA SER A 65 2.34 6.01 -3.13
C SER A 65 2.44 4.49 -3.17
N ALA A 66 2.03 3.78 -2.11
CA ALA A 66 2.11 2.34 -2.07
C ALA A 66 1.25 1.70 -3.16
N ARG A 67 1.80 0.67 -3.78
CA ARG A 67 1.19 -0.06 -4.88
C ARG A 67 1.19 -1.54 -4.56
N VAL A 68 0.05 -2.18 -4.79
CA VAL A 68 -0.11 -3.64 -4.69
C VAL A 68 -0.41 -4.16 -6.09
N ARG A 69 0.37 -5.13 -6.55
CA ARG A 69 0.19 -5.72 -7.88
C ARG A 69 0.58 -7.19 -7.91
N VAL A 70 -0.10 -7.94 -8.75
CA VAL A 70 0.23 -9.33 -9.05
C VAL A 70 0.63 -9.41 -10.52
N VAL A 71 1.88 -9.76 -10.77
CA VAL A 71 2.48 -9.80 -12.12
C VAL A 71 3.41 -11.00 -12.23
N ALA A 72 3.21 -11.81 -13.26
CA ALA A 72 4.13 -12.90 -13.63
C ALA A 72 4.57 -13.77 -12.44
N GLY A 73 3.61 -14.30 -11.67
CA GLY A 73 3.92 -15.17 -10.54
C GLY A 73 4.54 -14.48 -9.32
N SER A 74 4.51 -13.15 -9.26
CA SER A 74 5.03 -12.37 -8.13
C SER A 74 4.00 -11.41 -7.58
N LEU A 75 3.89 -11.35 -6.26
CA LEU A 75 3.15 -10.34 -5.53
C LEU A 75 4.10 -9.17 -5.21
N GLY A 76 3.86 -8.02 -5.83
CA GLY A 76 4.53 -6.76 -5.51
C GLY A 76 3.72 -5.99 -4.47
N ALA A 77 4.31 -5.67 -3.34
CA ALA A 77 3.68 -4.95 -2.24
C ALA A 77 4.60 -3.83 -1.74
N GLY A 78 4.35 -2.60 -2.20
CA GLY A 78 5.27 -1.49 -2.00
C GLY A 78 6.59 -1.74 -2.73
N GLU A 79 7.69 -1.86 -1.98
CA GLU A 79 9.03 -2.18 -2.53
C GLU A 79 9.34 -3.68 -2.51
N ALA A 80 8.56 -4.48 -1.77
CA ALA A 80 8.77 -5.91 -1.67
C ALA A 80 8.21 -6.66 -2.89
N ARG A 81 8.91 -7.74 -3.27
CA ARG A 81 8.44 -8.71 -4.27
C ARG A 81 8.51 -10.09 -3.66
N ILE A 82 7.37 -10.76 -3.62
CA ILE A 82 7.22 -12.07 -3.01
C ILE A 82 6.75 -13.04 -4.09
N PRO A 83 7.47 -14.14 -4.35
CA PRO A 83 7.02 -15.18 -5.25
C PRO A 83 5.70 -15.77 -4.75
N VAL A 84 4.71 -15.95 -5.63
CA VAL A 84 3.40 -16.48 -5.22
C VAL A 84 3.47 -17.95 -4.77
N GLU A 85 4.50 -18.68 -5.17
CA GLU A 85 4.80 -20.05 -4.72
C GLU A 85 5.17 -20.12 -3.23
N ALA A 86 5.74 -19.03 -2.67
CA ALA A 86 6.03 -18.90 -1.23
C ALA A 86 4.80 -18.47 -0.41
N LEU A 87 3.66 -18.25 -1.05
CA LEU A 87 2.42 -17.78 -0.43
C LEU A 87 1.40 -18.90 -0.31
N GLY A 88 0.73 -18.95 0.84
CA GLY A 88 -0.41 -19.82 1.09
C GLY A 88 -1.71 -19.32 0.43
N GLU A 89 -2.84 -19.83 0.91
CA GLU A 89 -4.16 -19.40 0.43
C GLU A 89 -4.46 -17.98 0.92
N PRO A 90 -4.86 -17.04 0.04
CA PRO A 90 -5.24 -15.71 0.44
C PRO A 90 -6.58 -15.70 1.18
N GLU A 91 -6.59 -15.09 2.35
CA GLU A 91 -7.76 -14.89 3.20
C GLU A 91 -8.26 -13.46 3.05
N VAL A 92 -9.51 -13.31 2.63
CA VAL A 92 -10.18 -12.01 2.53
C VAL A 92 -10.64 -11.61 3.93
N LEU A 93 -10.22 -10.44 4.38
CA LEU A 93 -10.59 -9.90 5.69
C LEU A 93 -11.62 -8.79 5.51
N ASP A 94 -12.72 -8.87 6.24
CA ASP A 94 -13.65 -7.76 6.38
C ASP A 94 -13.07 -6.63 7.23
N ALA A 95 -13.81 -5.53 7.40
CA ALA A 95 -13.31 -4.35 8.10
C ALA A 95 -13.00 -4.62 9.59
N GLU A 96 -13.73 -5.52 10.24
CA GLU A 96 -13.54 -5.88 11.64
C GLU A 96 -12.33 -6.79 11.80
N GLU A 97 -12.23 -7.83 10.99
CA GLU A 97 -11.07 -8.74 10.97
C GLU A 97 -9.79 -8.02 10.56
N ALA A 98 -9.85 -7.18 9.51
CA ALA A 98 -8.73 -6.36 9.09
C ALA A 98 -8.23 -5.46 10.23
N ARG A 99 -9.15 -4.88 11.03
CA ARG A 99 -8.79 -4.11 12.21
C ARG A 99 -8.14 -4.97 13.29
N ALA A 100 -8.67 -6.17 13.55
CA ALA A 100 -8.11 -7.10 14.52
C ALA A 100 -6.67 -7.50 14.16
N TRP A 101 -6.43 -7.84 12.89
CA TRP A 101 -5.11 -8.24 12.39
C TRP A 101 -4.08 -7.12 12.30
N ARG A 102 -4.51 -5.85 12.25
CA ARG A 102 -3.59 -4.70 12.32
C ARG A 102 -3.40 -4.14 13.72
N THR A 103 -4.06 -4.71 14.73
CA THR A 103 -3.98 -4.29 16.13
C THR A 103 -3.54 -5.43 17.04
N TYR A 104 -4.49 -6.06 17.75
CA TYR A 104 -4.17 -7.03 18.80
C TYR A 104 -3.80 -8.44 18.30
N LYS A 105 -4.07 -8.78 17.03
CA LYS A 105 -3.62 -10.03 16.39
C LYS A 105 -2.32 -9.85 15.59
N ALA A 106 -1.78 -8.64 15.50
CA ALA A 106 -0.60 -8.37 14.71
C ALA A 106 0.64 -9.10 15.26
N ASP A 107 1.38 -9.78 14.37
CA ASP A 107 2.70 -10.32 14.68
C ASP A 107 3.77 -9.29 14.23
N PRO A 108 4.72 -8.90 15.10
CA PRO A 108 5.78 -7.95 14.73
C PRO A 108 6.68 -8.41 13.58
N ARG A 109 6.71 -9.72 13.29
CA ARG A 109 7.48 -10.30 12.20
C ARG A 109 6.72 -10.31 10.86
N ALA A 110 5.41 -10.02 10.89
CA ALA A 110 4.60 -10.00 9.67
C ALA A 110 4.98 -8.84 8.75
N PHE A 111 4.94 -9.09 7.45
CA PHE A 111 5.08 -8.02 6.47
C PHE A 111 3.74 -7.33 6.26
N MET A 112 3.66 -6.02 6.55
CA MET A 112 2.41 -5.29 6.54
C MET A 112 2.45 -4.07 5.62
N VAL A 113 1.67 -4.09 4.54
CA VAL A 113 1.33 -2.89 3.75
C VAL A 113 0.04 -2.30 4.33
N LEU A 114 0.20 -1.54 5.39
CA LEU A 114 -0.93 -1.02 6.17
C LEU A 114 -1.32 0.38 5.71
N ARG A 115 -2.61 0.55 5.39
CA ARG A 115 -3.24 1.84 5.10
C ARG A 115 -4.51 1.98 5.93
N GLY A 116 -4.41 2.75 7.04
CA GLY A 116 -5.48 2.86 8.03
C GLY A 116 -6.81 3.40 7.50
N TYR A 117 -6.78 4.11 6.36
CA TYR A 117 -7.97 4.65 5.70
C TYR A 117 -8.65 3.65 4.75
N ILE A 118 -8.09 2.45 4.57
CA ILE A 118 -8.69 1.38 3.77
C ILE A 118 -9.24 0.34 4.73
N PRO A 119 -10.55 0.05 4.69
CA PRO A 119 -11.19 -0.85 5.65
C PRO A 119 -10.89 -2.32 5.37
N GLY A 120 -10.80 -2.73 4.09
CA GLY A 120 -10.58 -4.11 3.69
C GLY A 120 -9.10 -4.49 3.62
N ALA A 121 -8.83 -5.78 3.71
CA ALA A 121 -7.48 -6.31 3.55
C ALA A 121 -7.49 -7.76 3.07
N VAL A 122 -6.34 -8.21 2.59
CA VAL A 122 -6.04 -9.62 2.33
C VAL A 122 -4.85 -10.03 3.19
N ARG A 123 -4.99 -11.15 3.88
CA ARG A 123 -3.92 -11.81 4.62
C ARG A 123 -3.50 -13.07 3.85
N VAL A 124 -2.20 -13.29 3.75
CA VAL A 124 -1.65 -14.48 3.09
C VAL A 124 -0.53 -15.03 3.97
N GLU A 125 -0.60 -16.30 4.32
CA GLU A 125 0.49 -16.96 5.05
C GLU A 125 1.71 -17.13 4.16
N VAL A 126 2.90 -16.97 4.73
CA VAL A 126 4.15 -17.30 4.06
C VAL A 126 4.46 -18.76 4.36
N THR A 127 4.58 -19.57 3.31
CA THR A 127 4.78 -21.02 3.43
C THR A 127 6.23 -21.45 3.23
N ASP A 128 7.13 -20.50 2.92
CA ASP A 128 8.56 -20.76 2.80
C ASP A 128 9.19 -20.96 4.18
N PRO A 129 9.70 -22.16 4.50
CA PRO A 129 10.31 -22.44 5.80
C PRO A 129 11.62 -21.66 6.03
N ALA A 130 12.24 -21.10 5.00
CA ALA A 130 13.43 -20.27 5.09
C ALA A 130 13.12 -18.81 5.46
N ASP A 131 11.87 -18.36 5.27
CA ASP A 131 11.44 -17.01 5.59
C ASP A 131 10.81 -16.95 7.00
N PRO A 132 11.35 -16.13 7.93
CA PRO A 132 10.79 -16.00 9.27
C PRO A 132 9.47 -15.21 9.32
N THR A 133 9.02 -14.66 8.19
CA THR A 133 7.78 -13.87 8.08
C THR A 133 6.57 -14.81 8.15
N PRO A 134 5.69 -14.68 9.16
CA PRO A 134 4.57 -15.61 9.31
C PRO A 134 3.46 -15.37 8.28
N TYR A 135 3.22 -14.12 7.92
CA TYR A 135 2.21 -13.74 6.93
C TYR A 135 2.45 -12.36 6.34
N VAL A 136 1.81 -12.11 5.21
CA VAL A 136 1.72 -10.80 4.54
C VAL A 136 0.32 -10.24 4.76
N TYR A 137 0.23 -8.99 5.21
CA TYR A 137 -1.02 -8.25 5.36
C TYR A 137 -1.06 -7.08 4.37
N LEU A 138 -2.07 -7.05 3.51
CA LEU A 138 -2.20 -6.06 2.44
C LEU A 138 -3.53 -5.32 2.58
N SER A 139 -3.49 -4.03 2.89
CA SER A 139 -4.68 -3.18 2.78
C SER A 139 -5.06 -3.00 1.32
N THR A 140 -6.33 -3.22 0.98
CA THR A 140 -6.85 -3.09 -0.39
C THR A 140 -8.33 -2.67 -0.37
N ARG A 141 -8.75 -1.93 -1.40
CA ARG A 141 -10.16 -1.57 -1.61
C ARG A 141 -10.95 -2.67 -2.29
N ASP A 142 -10.25 -3.63 -2.91
CA ASP A 142 -10.83 -4.78 -3.59
C ASP A 142 -10.17 -6.09 -3.10
N PRO A 143 -10.52 -6.55 -1.88
CA PRO A 143 -9.93 -7.74 -1.30
C PRO A 143 -10.22 -9.01 -2.11
N GLU A 144 -11.42 -9.12 -2.69
CA GLU A 144 -11.82 -10.28 -3.50
C GLU A 144 -11.01 -10.34 -4.81
N GLY A 145 -10.87 -9.20 -5.50
CA GLY A 145 -10.07 -9.12 -6.72
C GLY A 145 -8.60 -9.45 -6.49
N LEU A 146 -8.01 -8.94 -5.39
CA LEU A 146 -6.63 -9.25 -5.03
C LEU A 146 -6.46 -10.74 -4.68
N ALA A 147 -7.35 -11.30 -3.88
CA ALA A 147 -7.31 -12.71 -3.50
C ALA A 147 -7.46 -13.62 -4.73
N ALA A 148 -8.38 -13.30 -5.64
CA ALA A 148 -8.56 -14.03 -6.89
C ALA A 148 -7.31 -13.99 -7.77
N ALA A 149 -6.67 -12.83 -7.90
CA ALA A 149 -5.44 -12.67 -8.67
C ALA A 149 -4.27 -13.48 -8.09
N ILE A 150 -4.13 -13.54 -6.76
CA ILE A 150 -3.10 -14.35 -6.09
C ILE A 150 -3.36 -15.84 -6.34
N ARG A 151 -4.62 -16.33 -6.19
CA ARG A 151 -4.99 -17.73 -6.48
C ARG A 151 -4.68 -18.09 -7.92
N GLN A 152 -5.07 -17.25 -8.86
CA GLN A 152 -4.84 -17.47 -10.29
C GLN A 152 -3.34 -17.53 -10.62
N ALA A 153 -2.55 -16.62 -10.05
CA ALA A 153 -1.11 -16.62 -10.25
C ALA A 153 -0.43 -17.88 -9.67
N ARG A 154 -0.90 -18.38 -8.51
CA ARG A 154 -0.40 -19.63 -7.90
C ARG A 154 -0.72 -20.85 -8.78
N THR A 155 -1.94 -20.95 -9.32
CA THR A 155 -2.32 -22.05 -10.20
C THR A 155 -1.48 -22.06 -11.47
N ALA A 156 -1.23 -20.89 -12.07
CA ALA A 156 -0.41 -20.78 -13.28
C ALA A 156 1.05 -21.23 -13.07
N VAL A 157 1.61 -21.06 -11.88
CA VAL A 157 2.98 -21.50 -11.56
C VAL A 157 3.06 -23.02 -11.34
N VAL A 158 1.98 -23.65 -10.87
CA VAL A 158 1.93 -25.11 -10.63
C VAL A 158 1.80 -25.90 -11.94
N ASP A 159 1.21 -25.27 -12.96
CA ASP A 159 0.93 -25.91 -14.27
C ASP A 159 2.11 -25.75 -15.28
N ASP A 160 3.18 -25.01 -14.95
CA ASP A 160 4.40 -24.82 -15.73
C ASP A 160 5.53 -25.76 -15.24
#